data_0f98c5801942a05be591a758fe7a6474
#
_entry.id   0f98c5801942a05be591a758fe7a6474
#
_cell.length_a   1.000
_cell.length_b   1.000
_cell.length_c   1.000
_cell.angle_alpha   90.00
_cell.angle_beta   90.00
_cell.angle_gamma   90.00
#
_symmetry.space_group_name_H-M   'P 1'
#
loop_
_entity.id
_entity.type
_entity.pdbx_description
1 polymer ?
#
loop_
_entity_poly.entity_id
_entity_poly.type
_entity_poly.pdbx_seq_one_letter_code
_entity_poly.pdbx_strand_id
1 'polypeptide(L)'
;MFRVSTDISNLAHDVCARCRFGVTTMEIELKYRLNDASDAEAIFNDARIFAITDPGSEKNIKMHAAYFDTEDASLSSKGMVFRVREEGDKLMATLKWDGVSIDGFHAREEINVPLSDIGYFDNPNICVFSGSDIYEKLESAVRGNELVLMMEMSFVRRAVRLDTGTGIFELSVDDGNISCGGKTKQINELEIELFSGSND
;
A
#
# COMPACT_ATOMS: atom_id res chain seq x y z
N MET A 1 -49.29 12.58 8.08
CA MET A 1 -48.24 11.97 8.92
C MET A 1 -47.52 10.94 8.05
N PHE A 2 -46.56 11.40 7.27
CA PHE A 2 -45.78 10.54 6.36
C PHE A 2 -44.49 10.11 7.08
N ARG A 3 -44.33 8.81 7.33
CA ARG A 3 -43.06 8.21 7.73
C ARG A 3 -42.21 8.00 6.48
N VAL A 4 -41.10 8.72 6.38
CA VAL A 4 -40.03 8.42 5.43
C VAL A 4 -39.13 7.44 6.15
N SER A 5 -39.24 6.17 5.79
CA SER A 5 -38.24 5.15 6.13
C SER A 5 -37.11 5.30 5.12
N THR A 6 -36.03 5.97 5.52
CA THR A 6 -34.80 5.98 4.76
C THR A 6 -34.07 4.64 5.02
N ASP A 7 -34.13 3.78 4.03
CA ASP A 7 -33.44 2.48 4.01
C ASP A 7 -31.96 2.72 3.83
N ILE A 8 -31.21 2.66 4.94
CA ILE A 8 -29.76 2.92 4.99
C ILE A 8 -28.96 1.85 4.21
N SER A 9 -29.57 0.66 3.97
CA SER A 9 -28.95 -0.42 3.22
C SER A 9 -28.71 -0.08 1.73
N ASN A 10 -29.57 0.75 1.14
CA ASN A 10 -29.44 1.17 -0.26
C ASN A 10 -28.37 2.27 -0.47
N LEU A 11 -28.06 3.07 0.56
CA LEU A 11 -26.99 4.09 0.43
C LEU A 11 -25.59 3.47 0.39
N ALA A 12 -25.36 2.36 1.11
CA ALA A 12 -24.08 1.66 1.09
C ALA A 12 -23.80 0.99 -0.27
N HIS A 13 -24.83 0.47 -0.94
CA HIS A 13 -24.70 -0.11 -2.27
C HIS A 13 -24.44 0.92 -3.37
N ASP A 14 -25.02 2.11 -3.28
CA ASP A 14 -24.82 3.18 -4.29
C ASP A 14 -23.42 3.82 -4.22
N VAL A 15 -22.77 3.84 -3.06
CA VAL A 15 -21.40 4.33 -2.92
C VAL A 15 -20.40 3.35 -3.54
N CYS A 16 -20.66 2.04 -3.45
CA CYS A 16 -19.79 0.98 -3.99
C CYS A 16 -19.81 0.91 -5.54
N ALA A 17 -20.92 1.29 -6.18
CA ALA A 17 -21.08 1.22 -7.64
C ALA A 17 -20.20 2.19 -8.45
N ARG A 18 -19.44 3.08 -7.80
CA ARG A 18 -18.51 4.05 -8.42
C ARG A 18 -17.04 3.68 -8.33
N CYS A 19 -16.69 2.59 -7.65
CA CYS A 19 -15.31 2.14 -7.57
C CYS A 19 -14.86 1.57 -8.92
N ARG A 20 -13.77 2.12 -9.48
CA ARG A 20 -13.09 1.51 -10.63
C ARG A 20 -12.42 0.25 -10.13
N PHE A 21 -12.68 -0.87 -10.80
CA PHE A 21 -12.03 -2.15 -10.50
C PHE A 21 -10.50 -1.96 -10.53
N GLY A 22 -9.83 -2.28 -9.44
CA GLY A 22 -8.38 -2.44 -9.43
C GLY A 22 -7.99 -3.69 -10.22
N VAL A 23 -6.81 -3.67 -10.80
CA VAL A 23 -6.21 -4.86 -11.42
C VAL A 23 -5.34 -5.54 -10.39
N THR A 24 -5.52 -6.85 -10.21
CA THR A 24 -4.60 -7.65 -9.40
C THR A 24 -3.25 -7.74 -10.10
N THR A 25 -2.19 -7.47 -9.38
CA THR A 25 -0.81 -7.55 -9.85
C THR A 25 0.03 -8.35 -8.86
N MET A 26 1.12 -8.96 -9.37
CA MET A 26 2.16 -9.53 -8.51
C MET A 26 3.15 -8.42 -8.17
N GLU A 27 3.20 -8.00 -6.91
CA GLU A 27 4.25 -7.12 -6.39
C GLU A 27 5.50 -7.98 -6.10
N ILE A 28 6.65 -7.54 -6.60
CA ILE A 28 7.96 -8.17 -6.33
C ILE A 28 8.90 -7.07 -5.90
N GLU A 29 9.37 -7.14 -4.67
CA GLU A 29 10.25 -6.13 -4.08
C GLU A 29 11.39 -6.74 -3.27
N LEU A 30 12.51 -6.02 -3.21
CA LEU A 30 13.56 -6.19 -2.21
C LEU A 30 13.46 -5.05 -1.22
N LYS A 31 13.45 -5.37 0.08
CA LYS A 31 13.34 -4.39 1.15
C LYS A 31 14.48 -4.56 2.15
N TYR A 32 15.17 -3.46 2.44
CA TYR A 32 16.28 -3.39 3.38
C TYR A 32 16.13 -2.23 4.34
N ARG A 33 16.49 -2.44 5.59
CA ARG A 33 16.59 -1.38 6.56
C ARG A 33 17.93 -0.67 6.40
N LEU A 34 17.90 0.66 6.30
CA LEU A 34 19.09 1.50 6.35
C LEU A 34 19.42 1.89 7.79
N ASN A 35 20.69 2.17 8.07
CA ASN A 35 21.11 2.56 9.42
C ASN A 35 20.80 4.03 9.69
N ASP A 36 21.03 4.88 8.69
CA ASP A 36 20.80 6.32 8.78
C ASP A 36 20.66 6.98 7.39
N ALA A 37 20.45 8.30 7.39
CA ALA A 37 20.27 9.09 6.17
C ALA A 37 21.53 9.10 5.26
N SER A 38 22.74 8.85 5.79
CA SER A 38 23.96 8.81 4.98
C SER A 38 23.99 7.59 4.05
N ASP A 39 23.37 6.48 4.45
CA ASP A 39 23.21 5.29 3.60
C ASP A 39 22.36 5.64 2.37
N ALA A 40 21.27 6.39 2.55
CA ALA A 40 20.41 6.86 1.46
C ALA A 40 21.19 7.73 0.46
N GLU A 41 21.95 8.72 0.94
CA GLU A 41 22.76 9.58 0.09
C GLU A 41 23.84 8.78 -0.65
N ALA A 42 24.47 7.79 -0.01
CA ALA A 42 25.44 6.94 -0.65
C ALA A 42 24.84 6.13 -1.79
N ILE A 43 23.61 5.62 -1.63
CA ILE A 43 22.89 4.86 -2.66
C ILE A 43 22.59 5.75 -3.88
N PHE A 44 21.96 6.90 -3.69
CA PHE A 44 21.60 7.78 -4.80
C PHE A 44 22.81 8.43 -5.51
N ASN A 45 23.96 8.52 -4.83
CA ASN A 45 25.21 9.02 -5.41
C ASN A 45 26.12 7.90 -5.96
N ASP A 46 25.74 6.61 -5.87
CA ASP A 46 26.53 5.52 -6.43
C ASP A 46 26.53 5.59 -7.96
N ALA A 47 27.73 5.60 -8.55
CA ALA A 47 27.90 5.73 -10.00
C ALA A 47 27.21 4.58 -10.79
N ARG A 48 27.07 3.40 -10.20
CA ARG A 48 26.38 2.24 -10.82
C ARG A 48 24.88 2.46 -10.87
N ILE A 49 24.28 3.01 -9.81
CA ILE A 49 22.86 3.39 -9.76
C ILE A 49 22.61 4.53 -10.74
N PHE A 50 23.45 5.57 -10.71
CA PHE A 50 23.34 6.70 -11.61
C PHE A 50 23.39 6.28 -13.09
N ALA A 51 24.25 5.32 -13.45
CA ALA A 51 24.41 4.86 -14.83
C ALA A 51 23.16 4.19 -15.43
N ILE A 52 22.27 3.65 -14.58
CA ILE A 52 21.03 2.98 -15.00
C ILE A 52 19.77 3.76 -14.59
N THR A 53 19.93 4.93 -13.98
CA THR A 53 18.78 5.79 -13.61
C THR A 53 18.20 6.44 -14.85
N ASP A 54 16.88 6.32 -15.00
CA ASP A 54 16.13 7.02 -16.06
C ASP A 54 16.14 8.54 -15.78
N PRO A 55 16.73 9.36 -16.67
CA PRO A 55 16.86 10.79 -16.43
C PRO A 55 15.51 11.48 -16.22
N GLY A 56 15.42 12.28 -15.15
CA GLY A 56 14.20 13.02 -14.80
C GLY A 56 13.13 12.19 -14.09
N SER A 57 13.42 10.93 -13.73
CA SER A 57 12.50 10.08 -12.98
C SER A 57 12.49 10.35 -11.48
N GLU A 58 13.42 11.15 -10.96
CA GLU A 58 13.51 11.43 -9.52
C GLU A 58 12.24 12.09 -8.97
N LYS A 59 11.77 11.58 -7.84
CA LYS A 59 10.58 12.06 -7.16
C LYS A 59 10.83 12.13 -5.65
N ASN A 60 10.21 13.14 -5.01
CA ASN A 60 10.07 13.22 -3.56
C ASN A 60 8.59 13.32 -3.25
N ILE A 61 8.04 12.30 -2.59
CA ILE A 61 6.61 12.15 -2.37
C ILE A 61 6.34 12.07 -0.87
N LYS A 62 5.42 12.89 -0.37
CA LYS A 62 4.91 12.71 0.98
C LYS A 62 3.93 11.55 1.00
N MET A 63 4.12 10.67 1.94
CA MET A 63 3.34 9.45 2.13
C MET A 63 2.71 9.45 3.51
N HIS A 64 1.42 9.15 3.56
CA HIS A 64 0.71 8.82 4.78
C HIS A 64 -0.07 7.54 4.56
N ALA A 65 0.09 6.55 5.41
CA ALA A 65 -0.54 5.25 5.28
C ALA A 65 -1.13 4.78 6.60
N ALA A 66 -2.36 4.30 6.58
CA ALA A 66 -3.04 3.66 7.69
C ALA A 66 -3.32 2.19 7.35
N TYR A 67 -3.00 1.30 8.27
CA TYR A 67 -3.19 -0.14 8.15
C TYR A 67 -4.31 -0.58 9.07
N PHE A 68 -5.21 -1.38 8.54
CA PHE A 68 -6.42 -1.80 9.21
C PHE A 68 -6.52 -3.32 9.29
N ASP A 69 -7.08 -3.79 10.39
CA ASP A 69 -7.48 -5.18 10.58
C ASP A 69 -8.74 -5.21 11.46
N THR A 70 -9.33 -6.36 11.64
CA THR A 70 -10.33 -6.56 12.69
C THR A 70 -9.66 -6.61 14.05
N GLU A 71 -10.40 -6.36 15.14
CA GLU A 71 -9.86 -6.39 16.50
C GLU A 71 -9.21 -7.73 16.87
N ASP A 72 -9.70 -8.83 16.29
CA ASP A 72 -9.16 -10.18 16.45
C ASP A 72 -8.08 -10.55 15.43
N ALA A 73 -7.56 -9.59 14.66
CA ALA A 73 -6.52 -9.76 13.65
C ALA A 73 -6.85 -10.78 12.55
N SER A 74 -8.12 -10.83 12.13
CA SER A 74 -8.62 -11.81 11.16
C SER A 74 -7.97 -11.70 9.78
N LEU A 75 -7.59 -10.50 9.31
CA LEU A 75 -6.90 -10.31 8.04
C LEU A 75 -5.45 -10.83 8.14
N SER A 76 -4.70 -10.36 9.13
CA SER A 76 -3.30 -10.77 9.35
C SER A 76 -3.17 -12.28 9.55
N SER A 77 -4.12 -12.90 10.26
CA SER A 77 -4.12 -14.36 10.47
C SER A 77 -4.27 -15.16 9.18
N LYS A 78 -4.75 -14.53 8.11
CA LYS A 78 -4.92 -15.09 6.76
C LYS A 78 -3.88 -14.55 5.75
N GLY A 79 -2.83 -13.89 6.26
CA GLY A 79 -1.80 -13.30 5.40
C GLY A 79 -2.29 -12.14 4.55
N MET A 80 -3.38 -11.48 4.94
CA MET A 80 -3.93 -10.31 4.25
C MET A 80 -3.51 -9.03 4.95
N VAL A 81 -3.24 -7.97 4.16
CA VAL A 81 -2.94 -6.62 4.65
C VAL A 81 -3.83 -5.62 3.92
N PHE A 82 -4.65 -4.90 4.67
CA PHE A 82 -5.46 -3.80 4.14
C PHE A 82 -4.87 -2.45 4.56
N ARG A 83 -4.65 -1.57 3.58
CA ARG A 83 -4.07 -0.25 3.77
C ARG A 83 -4.85 0.81 3.02
N VAL A 84 -5.04 1.98 3.62
CA VAL A 84 -5.38 3.22 2.94
C VAL A 84 -4.14 4.11 2.92
N ARG A 85 -3.80 4.70 1.77
CA ARG A 85 -2.58 5.48 1.60
C ARG A 85 -2.83 6.75 0.80
N GLU A 86 -2.32 7.84 1.31
CA GLU A 86 -2.07 9.09 0.58
C GLU A 86 -0.65 9.05 -0.01
N GLU A 87 -0.54 9.31 -1.31
CA GLU A 87 0.70 9.36 -2.08
C GLU A 87 0.73 10.68 -2.84
N GLY A 88 1.27 11.72 -2.20
CA GLY A 88 1.15 13.09 -2.70
C GLY A 88 -0.31 13.53 -2.73
N ASP A 89 -0.88 13.66 -3.92
CA ASP A 89 -2.27 14.04 -4.18
C ASP A 89 -3.19 12.85 -4.52
N LYS A 90 -2.65 11.63 -4.50
CA LYS A 90 -3.41 10.41 -4.77
C LYS A 90 -3.81 9.73 -3.48
N LEU A 91 -5.02 9.19 -3.47
CA LEU A 91 -5.54 8.37 -2.38
C LEU A 91 -5.85 6.97 -2.91
N MET A 92 -5.35 5.93 -2.22
CA MET A 92 -5.44 4.54 -2.66
C MET A 92 -5.83 3.64 -1.51
N ALA A 93 -6.74 2.69 -1.76
CA ALA A 93 -6.90 1.49 -0.95
C ALA A 93 -6.07 0.36 -1.56
N THR A 94 -5.33 -0.34 -0.74
CA THR A 94 -4.50 -1.48 -1.15
C THR A 94 -4.86 -2.70 -0.32
N LEU A 95 -5.04 -3.83 -0.98
CA LEU A 95 -5.09 -5.14 -0.34
C LEU A 95 -3.95 -5.98 -0.88
N LYS A 96 -3.17 -6.61 0.03
CA LYS A 96 -2.09 -7.55 -0.29
C LYS A 96 -2.40 -8.90 0.36
N TRP A 97 -2.08 -10.00 -0.34
CA TRP A 97 -2.33 -11.37 0.16
C TRP A 97 -1.41 -12.39 -0.50
N ASP A 98 -1.47 -13.64 -0.03
CA ASP A 98 -0.76 -14.82 -0.56
C ASP A 98 0.75 -14.57 -0.81
N GLY A 99 1.41 -13.94 0.20
CA GLY A 99 2.78 -13.48 0.10
C GLY A 99 3.83 -14.49 0.53
N VAL A 100 5.01 -14.36 -0.09
CA VAL A 100 6.28 -14.98 0.35
C VAL A 100 7.23 -13.88 0.79
N SER A 101 7.90 -14.06 1.92
CA SER A 101 8.92 -13.14 2.42
C SER A 101 10.12 -13.95 2.91
N ILE A 102 11.29 -13.75 2.29
CA ILE A 102 12.55 -14.46 2.61
C ILE A 102 13.71 -13.47 2.46
N ASP A 103 14.44 -13.21 3.54
CA ASP A 103 15.68 -12.42 3.53
C ASP A 103 15.59 -11.05 2.82
N GLY A 104 14.49 -10.34 3.01
CA GLY A 104 14.23 -9.04 2.39
C GLY A 104 13.57 -9.12 1.01
N PHE A 105 13.48 -10.29 0.39
CA PHE A 105 12.68 -10.50 -0.80
C PHE A 105 11.22 -10.68 -0.43
N HIS A 106 10.32 -9.96 -1.11
CA HIS A 106 8.88 -10.05 -0.96
C HIS A 106 8.23 -10.25 -2.32
N ALA A 107 7.31 -11.22 -2.42
CA ALA A 107 6.46 -11.39 -3.58
C ALA A 107 5.05 -11.69 -3.10
N ARG A 108 4.03 -10.93 -3.55
CA ARG A 108 2.65 -11.10 -3.12
C ARG A 108 1.67 -10.52 -4.11
N GLU A 109 0.48 -11.09 -4.13
CA GLU A 109 -0.65 -10.54 -4.86
C GLU A 109 -1.06 -9.20 -4.24
N GLU A 110 -1.35 -8.23 -5.10
CA GLU A 110 -1.78 -6.91 -4.69
C GLU A 110 -2.91 -6.41 -5.59
N ILE A 111 -3.86 -5.69 -5.00
CA ILE A 111 -4.85 -4.88 -5.71
C ILE A 111 -4.85 -3.47 -5.15
N ASN A 112 -4.75 -2.49 -6.03
CA ASN A 112 -4.82 -1.07 -5.72
C ASN A 112 -6.08 -0.45 -6.31
N VAL A 113 -6.87 0.22 -5.48
CA VAL A 113 -8.11 0.90 -5.87
C VAL A 113 -7.99 2.39 -5.55
N PRO A 114 -8.07 3.29 -6.55
CA PRO A 114 -8.10 4.72 -6.31
C PRO A 114 -9.32 5.13 -5.50
N LEU A 115 -9.12 5.96 -4.48
CA LEU A 115 -10.17 6.54 -3.66
C LEU A 115 -10.33 8.03 -3.96
N SER A 116 -11.52 8.55 -3.71
CA SER A 116 -11.85 9.98 -3.89
C SER A 116 -12.19 10.69 -2.59
N ASP A 117 -12.22 9.97 -1.47
CA ASP A 117 -12.65 10.50 -0.18
C ASP A 117 -11.61 10.15 0.90
N ILE A 118 -11.06 11.19 1.54
CA ILE A 118 -10.12 11.06 2.65
C ILE A 118 -10.77 10.38 3.88
N GLY A 119 -12.09 10.41 3.99
CA GLY A 119 -12.83 9.77 5.07
C GLY A 119 -12.61 8.26 5.21
N TYR A 120 -11.99 7.61 4.20
CA TYR A 120 -11.57 6.21 4.31
C TYR A 120 -10.47 5.96 5.35
N PHE A 121 -9.75 7.00 5.81
CA PHE A 121 -8.83 6.87 6.94
C PHE A 121 -9.57 6.70 8.27
N ASP A 122 -10.74 7.35 8.42
CA ASP A 122 -11.54 7.27 9.63
C ASP A 122 -12.57 6.13 9.58
N ASN A 123 -13.01 5.77 8.37
CA ASN A 123 -14.05 4.77 8.16
C ASN A 123 -13.67 3.83 6.98
N PRO A 124 -12.66 2.95 7.19
CA PRO A 124 -12.21 2.02 6.17
C PRO A 124 -13.32 1.02 5.80
N ASN A 125 -13.43 0.71 4.51
CA ASN A 125 -14.48 -0.19 4.03
C ASN A 125 -13.94 -1.12 2.95
N ILE A 126 -14.09 -2.42 3.14
CA ILE A 126 -13.66 -3.45 2.18
C ILE A 126 -14.45 -3.45 0.87
N CYS A 127 -15.64 -2.83 0.85
CA CYS A 127 -16.45 -2.74 -0.38
C CYS A 127 -15.74 -2.03 -1.53
N VAL A 128 -14.65 -1.28 -1.27
CA VAL A 128 -13.81 -0.69 -2.34
C VAL A 128 -13.22 -1.75 -3.27
N PHE A 129 -13.06 -2.99 -2.79
CA PHE A 129 -12.56 -4.13 -3.55
C PHE A 129 -13.67 -4.98 -4.17
N SER A 130 -14.97 -4.58 -4.03
CA SER A 130 -16.09 -5.32 -4.60
C SER A 130 -15.94 -5.47 -6.12
N GLY A 131 -16.19 -6.67 -6.61
CA GLY A 131 -15.99 -7.01 -8.03
C GLY A 131 -14.58 -7.50 -8.39
N SER A 132 -13.64 -7.55 -7.44
CA SER A 132 -12.37 -8.28 -7.60
C SER A 132 -12.55 -9.75 -7.18
N ASP A 133 -11.71 -10.62 -7.73
CA ASP A 133 -11.73 -12.07 -7.42
C ASP A 133 -11.43 -12.37 -5.95
N ILE A 134 -10.70 -11.48 -5.26
CA ILE A 134 -10.35 -11.62 -3.84
C ILE A 134 -11.47 -11.21 -2.90
N TYR A 135 -12.52 -10.52 -3.38
CA TYR A 135 -13.52 -9.89 -2.51
C TYR A 135 -14.25 -10.90 -1.60
N GLU A 136 -14.70 -12.04 -2.14
CA GLU A 136 -15.40 -13.06 -1.34
C GLU A 136 -14.50 -13.62 -0.22
N LYS A 137 -13.21 -13.83 -0.51
CA LYS A 137 -12.22 -14.28 0.48
C LYS A 137 -11.99 -13.22 1.55
N LEU A 138 -11.92 -11.94 1.17
CA LEU A 138 -11.79 -10.80 2.06
C LEU A 138 -13.02 -10.63 2.95
N GLU A 139 -14.21 -10.64 2.39
CA GLU A 139 -15.49 -10.54 3.13
C GLU A 139 -15.63 -11.67 4.15
N SER A 140 -15.32 -12.91 3.72
CA SER A 140 -15.26 -14.07 4.61
C SER A 140 -14.19 -13.96 5.70
N ALA A 141 -13.12 -13.20 5.49
CA ALA A 141 -12.11 -12.94 6.49
C ALA A 141 -12.63 -11.96 7.55
N VAL A 142 -13.20 -10.84 7.12
CA VAL A 142 -13.71 -9.77 8.00
C VAL A 142 -14.96 -10.22 8.76
N ARG A 143 -15.84 -11.05 8.17
CA ARG A 143 -17.07 -11.61 8.78
C ARG A 143 -18.02 -10.55 9.33
N GLY A 144 -18.06 -9.36 8.73
CA GLY A 144 -18.88 -8.26 9.19
C GLY A 144 -18.35 -7.54 10.44
N ASN A 145 -17.16 -7.88 10.94
CA ASN A 145 -16.50 -7.15 12.01
C ASN A 145 -16.05 -5.76 11.53
N GLU A 146 -15.97 -4.82 12.44
CA GLU A 146 -15.40 -3.50 12.17
C GLU A 146 -13.90 -3.61 11.93
N LEU A 147 -13.40 -2.76 11.03
CA LEU A 147 -11.97 -2.56 10.82
C LEU A 147 -11.47 -1.48 11.77
N VAL A 148 -10.40 -1.77 12.48
CA VAL A 148 -9.76 -0.85 13.41
C VAL A 148 -8.36 -0.50 12.96
N LEU A 149 -7.91 0.70 13.31
CA LEU A 149 -6.56 1.17 13.00
C LEU A 149 -5.53 0.37 13.80
N MET A 150 -4.64 -0.31 13.11
CA MET A 150 -3.55 -1.08 13.70
C MET A 150 -2.27 -0.27 13.79
N MET A 151 -1.92 0.45 12.73
CA MET A 151 -0.74 1.30 12.68
C MET A 151 -0.86 2.36 11.61
N GLU A 152 -0.09 3.43 11.78
CA GLU A 152 0.06 4.51 10.80
C GLU A 152 1.53 4.70 10.46
N MET A 153 1.78 5.13 9.23
CA MET A 153 3.10 5.53 8.76
C MET A 153 3.01 6.92 8.13
N SER A 154 3.98 7.76 8.44
CA SER A 154 4.16 9.07 7.80
C SER A 154 5.62 9.21 7.43
N PHE A 155 5.91 9.34 6.14
CA PHE A 155 7.28 9.36 5.63
C PHE A 155 7.38 10.16 4.33
N VAL A 156 8.61 10.49 3.95
CA VAL A 156 8.93 10.99 2.62
C VAL A 156 9.61 9.86 1.86
N ARG A 157 9.07 9.56 0.69
CA ARG A 157 9.66 8.63 -0.28
C ARG A 157 10.47 9.42 -1.29
N ARG A 158 11.79 9.16 -1.36
CA ARG A 158 12.63 9.55 -2.48
C ARG A 158 12.75 8.36 -3.41
N ALA A 159 12.36 8.52 -4.68
CA ALA A 159 12.35 7.42 -5.65
C ALA A 159 12.98 7.82 -6.96
N VAL A 160 13.59 6.84 -7.63
CA VAL A 160 14.08 6.93 -9.02
C VAL A 160 13.72 5.65 -9.77
N ARG A 161 13.54 5.79 -11.08
CA ARG A 161 13.37 4.63 -11.97
C ARG A 161 14.73 4.18 -12.47
N LEU A 162 14.96 2.86 -12.44
CA LEU A 162 16.17 2.22 -12.93
C LEU A 162 15.81 1.37 -14.16
N ASP A 163 16.55 1.55 -15.26
CA ASP A 163 16.50 0.71 -16.44
C ASP A 163 17.77 -0.14 -16.53
N THR A 164 17.63 -1.45 -16.33
CA THR A 164 18.75 -2.41 -16.41
C THR A 164 18.93 -2.99 -17.81
N GLY A 165 18.08 -2.60 -18.77
CA GLY A 165 18.02 -3.19 -20.11
C GLY A 165 17.23 -4.52 -20.17
N THR A 166 17.00 -5.19 -19.04
CA THR A 166 16.19 -6.42 -18.93
C THR A 166 14.92 -6.21 -18.10
N GLY A 167 14.88 -5.16 -17.29
CA GLY A 167 13.73 -4.80 -16.47
C GLY A 167 13.80 -3.34 -16.01
N ILE A 168 12.64 -2.81 -15.72
CA ILE A 168 12.45 -1.49 -15.12
C ILE A 168 12.11 -1.69 -13.65
N PHE A 169 12.85 -1.01 -12.78
CA PHE A 169 12.64 -1.05 -11.33
C PHE A 169 12.37 0.35 -10.80
N GLU A 170 11.66 0.44 -9.69
CA GLU A 170 11.66 1.63 -8.85
C GLU A 170 12.57 1.36 -7.65
N LEU A 171 13.60 2.19 -7.48
CA LEU A 171 14.39 2.25 -6.28
C LEU A 171 13.88 3.40 -5.44
N SER A 172 13.48 3.13 -4.21
CA SER A 172 13.00 4.14 -3.29
C SER A 172 13.63 4.03 -1.92
N VAL A 173 13.73 5.18 -1.24
CA VAL A 173 14.09 5.28 0.17
C VAL A 173 12.97 6.00 0.90
N ASP A 174 12.45 5.34 1.93
CA ASP A 174 11.42 5.86 2.82
C ASP A 174 12.05 6.30 4.13
N ASP A 175 11.93 7.60 4.45
CA ASP A 175 12.39 8.18 5.71
C ASP A 175 11.22 8.83 6.45
N GLY A 176 10.97 8.38 7.67
CA GLY A 176 9.85 8.86 8.46
C GLY A 176 9.59 8.07 9.72
N ASN A 177 8.32 7.91 10.06
CA ASN A 177 7.90 7.28 11.30
C ASN A 177 6.75 6.30 11.10
N ILE A 178 6.75 5.24 11.91
CA ILE A 178 5.65 4.32 12.12
C ILE A 178 5.12 4.47 13.54
N SER A 179 3.81 4.54 13.70
CA SER A 179 3.11 4.64 14.99
C SER A 179 2.12 3.50 15.17
N CYS A 180 2.17 2.85 16.33
CA CYS A 180 1.28 1.75 16.70
C CYS A 180 1.10 1.73 18.22
N GLY A 181 -0.14 1.63 18.70
CA GLY A 181 -0.46 1.52 20.12
C GLY A 181 0.14 2.66 20.98
N GLY A 182 0.18 3.90 20.47
CA GLY A 182 0.74 5.06 21.16
C GLY A 182 2.28 5.11 21.19
N LYS A 183 2.97 4.19 20.50
CA LYS A 183 4.43 4.18 20.35
C LYS A 183 4.80 4.59 18.94
N THR A 184 5.85 5.40 18.81
CA THR A 184 6.39 5.82 17.52
C THR A 184 7.83 5.35 17.38
N LYS A 185 8.19 4.87 16.18
CA LYS A 185 9.54 4.45 15.80
C LYS A 185 9.91 5.04 14.45
N GLN A 186 11.15 5.47 14.30
CA GLN A 186 11.68 5.89 13.01
C GLN A 186 11.82 4.70 12.08
N ILE A 187 11.48 4.92 10.82
CA ILE A 187 11.75 4.03 9.70
C ILE A 187 12.75 4.70 8.75
N ASN A 188 13.62 3.89 8.19
CA ASN A 188 14.54 4.27 7.12
C ASN A 188 14.75 3.00 6.30
N GLU A 189 14.02 2.88 5.18
CA GLU A 189 13.92 1.66 4.40
C GLU A 189 14.27 1.92 2.94
N LEU A 190 15.09 1.05 2.37
CA LEU A 190 15.32 0.95 0.92
C LEU A 190 14.40 -0.11 0.35
N GLU A 191 13.69 0.23 -0.71
CA GLU A 191 12.89 -0.70 -1.51
C GLU A 191 13.39 -0.69 -2.95
N ILE A 192 13.42 -1.86 -3.58
CA ILE A 192 13.65 -2.02 -5.01
C ILE A 192 12.51 -2.88 -5.53
N GLU A 193 11.59 -2.26 -6.24
CA GLU A 193 10.37 -2.90 -6.75
C GLU A 193 10.47 -3.12 -8.25
N LEU A 194 10.09 -4.31 -8.72
CA LEU A 194 9.99 -4.62 -10.15
C LEU A 194 8.76 -3.94 -10.74
N PHE A 195 8.95 -2.95 -11.59
CA PHE A 195 7.87 -2.23 -12.28
C PHE A 195 7.44 -2.92 -13.58
N SER A 196 8.39 -3.41 -14.38
CA SER A 196 8.15 -4.20 -15.58
C SER A 196 9.40 -4.98 -15.97
N GLY A 197 9.23 -6.16 -16.54
CA GLY A 197 10.34 -7.03 -16.96
C GLY A 197 10.01 -8.50 -16.73
N SER A 198 11.02 -9.37 -16.92
CA SER A 198 10.92 -10.80 -16.60
C SER A 198 11.16 -11.01 -15.11
N ASN A 199 10.50 -12.00 -14.55
CA ASN A 199 10.70 -12.46 -13.18
C ASN A 199 11.88 -13.46 -13.07
N ASP A 200 12.61 -13.69 -14.17
CA ASP A 200 13.74 -14.63 -14.29
C ASP A 200 15.06 -14.04 -13.78
#